data_3ddeb1ac816fc627e72dabcef9e47858
#
_entry.id   3ddeb1ac816fc627e72dabcef9e47858
#
_cell.length_a   1.000
_cell.length_b   1.000
_cell.length_c   1.000
_cell.angle_alpha   90.00
_cell.angle_beta   90.00
_cell.angle_gamma   90.00
#
_symmetry.space_group_name_H-M   'P 1'
#
loop_
_entity.id
_entity.type
_entity.pdbx_description
1 polymer ?
#
loop_
_entity_poly.entity_id
_entity_poly.type
_entity_poly.pdbx_seq_one_letter_code
_entity_poly.pdbx_strand_id
1 'polypeptide(L)'
;TIADLGADSSAQSIADRGQWNVAIPATAIPAGKRITGLTLDVAVAEDGGEARPVIAVLFNGVLLASAEAEEDGRTQIAVDLPEGLANTLNNLEVSVVRQAAGGDCKYVPQGYPAQLLPSSRIELGEAGSPQDFSDLPSVLNGGFTVVMPDAASLAPVAALLNPLASGEGPVGVSFDAMPANGAVVYVGADAPAGSEPKVRFTQGAIEISGENGETILDRDAIDALTTVQLLEQNGRSVLWIRPGSDFATLGSSASPPALGYGNVAFLAGDQVDFAFHDERERLIDIRYPEENTISKFLQRYRLWLIGLGWLLVTLGFVYLLRRVIASNKSKD
;
A
#
# COMPACT_ATOMS: atom_id res chain seq x y z
N THR A 1 16.83 -16.80 -11.61
CA THR A 1 17.42 -15.70 -12.43
C THR A 1 16.33 -14.76 -12.91
N ILE A 2 16.70 -13.56 -13.39
CA ILE A 2 15.73 -12.63 -13.99
C ILE A 2 15.19 -13.16 -15.33
N ALA A 3 15.93 -14.03 -16.01
CA ALA A 3 15.49 -14.69 -17.23
C ALA A 3 14.30 -15.63 -16.97
N ASP A 4 14.23 -16.28 -15.80
CA ASP A 4 13.11 -17.14 -15.39
C ASP A 4 11.81 -16.33 -15.20
N LEU A 5 11.93 -15.02 -14.97
CA LEU A 5 10.81 -14.08 -14.86
C LEU A 5 10.37 -13.50 -16.21
N GLY A 6 10.94 -14.00 -17.31
CA GLY A 6 10.59 -13.54 -18.67
C GLY A 6 11.28 -12.24 -19.08
N ALA A 7 12.37 -11.86 -18.40
CA ALA A 7 13.16 -10.70 -18.81
C ALA A 7 13.72 -10.91 -20.21
N ASP A 8 13.56 -9.92 -21.07
CA ASP A 8 14.26 -9.91 -22.37
C ASP A 8 15.75 -9.70 -22.14
N SER A 9 16.50 -10.75 -22.31
CA SER A 9 17.98 -10.74 -22.22
C SER A 9 18.64 -10.68 -23.61
N SER A 10 17.92 -10.26 -24.65
CA SER A 10 18.50 -10.05 -25.96
C SER A 10 19.44 -8.86 -26.00
N ALA A 11 20.47 -8.93 -26.84
CA ALA A 11 21.34 -7.79 -27.05
C ALA A 11 20.58 -6.67 -27.80
N GLN A 12 20.65 -5.46 -27.27
CA GLN A 12 20.09 -4.26 -27.87
C GLN A 12 21.22 -3.43 -28.50
N SER A 13 20.93 -2.83 -29.65
CA SER A 13 21.84 -1.83 -30.23
C SER A 13 21.51 -0.46 -29.66
N ILE A 14 22.40 0.10 -28.83
CA ILE A 14 22.16 1.37 -28.15
C ILE A 14 23.00 2.49 -28.83
N ALA A 15 22.30 3.56 -29.21
CA ALA A 15 22.99 4.78 -29.68
C ALA A 15 23.28 5.72 -28.50
N ASP A 16 22.24 6.09 -27.75
CA ASP A 16 22.29 6.98 -26.59
C ASP A 16 21.93 6.28 -25.30
N ARG A 17 20.83 5.52 -25.31
CA ARG A 17 20.29 4.81 -24.14
C ARG A 17 19.71 3.45 -24.54
N GLY A 18 20.06 2.43 -23.76
CA GLY A 18 19.36 1.13 -23.73
C GLY A 18 18.66 0.95 -22.42
N GLN A 19 17.53 0.19 -22.40
CA GLN A 19 16.76 -0.03 -21.19
C GLN A 19 16.13 -1.41 -21.20
N TRP A 20 16.21 -2.10 -20.09
CA TRP A 20 15.52 -3.36 -19.81
C TRP A 20 14.59 -3.15 -18.64
N ASN A 21 13.36 -3.64 -18.78
CA ASN A 21 12.35 -3.62 -17.72
C ASN A 21 11.96 -5.06 -17.40
N VAL A 22 11.98 -5.39 -16.12
CA VAL A 22 11.64 -6.73 -15.63
C VAL A 22 10.55 -6.60 -14.57
N ALA A 23 9.39 -7.13 -14.86
CA ALA A 23 8.31 -7.24 -13.88
C ALA A 23 8.58 -8.43 -12.96
N ILE A 24 8.56 -8.18 -11.66
CA ILE A 24 8.83 -9.19 -10.63
C ILE A 24 7.59 -9.25 -9.71
N PRO A 25 6.59 -10.08 -10.02
CA PRO A 25 5.46 -10.26 -9.12
C PRO A 25 5.92 -10.97 -7.84
N ALA A 26 5.46 -10.50 -6.69
CA ALA A 26 5.82 -11.12 -5.41
C ALA A 26 5.37 -12.59 -5.33
N THR A 27 4.34 -12.97 -6.09
CA THR A 27 3.91 -14.38 -6.24
C THR A 27 4.93 -15.29 -6.91
N ALA A 28 5.91 -14.75 -7.62
CA ALA A 28 7.02 -15.51 -8.19
C ALA A 28 8.14 -15.80 -7.17
N ILE A 29 8.05 -15.23 -5.97
CA ILE A 29 9.03 -15.44 -4.90
C ILE A 29 8.62 -16.69 -4.12
N PRO A 30 9.56 -17.63 -3.88
CA PRO A 30 9.27 -18.84 -3.14
C PRO A 30 8.75 -18.58 -1.74
N ALA A 31 7.92 -19.49 -1.22
CA ALA A 31 7.40 -19.43 0.14
C ALA A 31 8.53 -19.30 1.18
N GLY A 32 8.33 -18.45 2.17
CA GLY A 32 9.31 -18.17 3.22
C GLY A 32 10.53 -17.35 2.77
N LYS A 33 10.52 -16.81 1.54
CA LYS A 33 11.59 -15.96 1.02
C LYS A 33 11.11 -14.53 0.71
N ARG A 34 12.04 -13.58 0.80
CA ARG A 34 11.84 -12.18 0.37
C ARG A 34 13.00 -11.72 -0.50
N ILE A 35 12.77 -10.73 -1.32
CA ILE A 35 13.86 -10.09 -2.08
C ILE A 35 14.71 -9.28 -1.11
N THR A 36 16.02 -9.55 -1.09
CA THR A 36 16.98 -8.83 -0.24
C THR A 36 17.98 -8.04 -1.05
N GLY A 37 18.12 -8.32 -2.34
CA GLY A 37 19.05 -7.63 -3.20
C GLY A 37 18.99 -8.11 -4.65
N LEU A 38 19.90 -7.58 -5.45
CA LEU A 38 20.05 -7.87 -6.86
C LEU A 38 21.53 -8.06 -7.17
N THR A 39 21.85 -9.03 -8.01
CA THR A 39 23.15 -9.15 -8.67
C THR A 39 22.93 -9.12 -10.18
N LEU A 40 23.35 -8.05 -10.82
CA LEU A 40 23.11 -7.80 -12.24
C LEU A 40 24.43 -7.86 -13.01
N ASP A 41 24.43 -8.63 -14.07
CA ASP A 41 25.54 -8.72 -15.01
C ASP A 41 25.13 -8.01 -16.30
N VAL A 42 25.84 -6.96 -16.67
CA VAL A 42 25.58 -6.16 -17.87
C VAL A 42 26.80 -6.21 -18.78
N ALA A 43 26.58 -6.57 -20.03
CA ALA A 43 27.62 -6.50 -21.07
C ALA A 43 27.35 -5.26 -21.93
N VAL A 44 28.40 -4.47 -22.17
CA VAL A 44 28.37 -3.30 -23.04
C VAL A 44 29.62 -3.34 -23.93
N ALA A 45 29.44 -3.33 -25.24
CA ALA A 45 30.58 -3.32 -26.14
C ALA A 45 31.36 -1.99 -26.02
N GLU A 46 32.67 -2.11 -26.09
CA GLU A 46 33.55 -0.94 -26.16
C GLU A 46 33.25 -0.09 -27.40
N ASP A 47 33.16 1.19 -27.21
CA ASP A 47 32.86 2.15 -28.30
C ASP A 47 34.04 3.00 -28.73
N GLY A 48 35.20 2.83 -28.09
CA GLY A 48 36.41 3.63 -28.34
C GLY A 48 36.31 5.09 -27.91
N GLY A 49 35.21 5.47 -27.19
CA GLY A 49 35.02 6.79 -26.61
C GLY A 49 35.88 6.99 -25.36
N GLU A 50 36.20 8.26 -25.02
CA GLU A 50 36.94 8.58 -23.79
C GLU A 50 36.05 8.38 -22.52
N ALA A 51 34.73 8.54 -22.65
CA ALA A 51 33.79 8.40 -21.53
C ALA A 51 33.07 7.06 -21.61
N ARG A 52 33.17 6.28 -20.54
CA ARG A 52 32.49 4.99 -20.44
C ARG A 52 30.99 5.16 -20.23
N PRO A 53 30.17 4.25 -20.77
CA PRO A 53 28.73 4.25 -20.49
C PRO A 53 28.44 4.13 -19.02
N VAL A 54 27.34 4.76 -18.57
CA VAL A 54 26.87 4.67 -17.21
C VAL A 54 25.68 3.71 -17.16
N ILE A 55 25.75 2.75 -16.25
CA ILE A 55 24.70 1.79 -15.97
C ILE A 55 23.96 2.27 -14.73
N ALA A 56 22.63 2.41 -14.81
CA ALA A 56 21.78 2.76 -13.67
C ALA A 56 20.77 1.64 -13.40
N VAL A 57 20.56 1.35 -12.14
CA VAL A 57 19.63 0.32 -11.64
C VAL A 57 18.56 1.00 -10.81
N LEU A 58 17.31 0.90 -11.24
CA LEU A 58 16.16 1.39 -10.50
C LEU A 58 15.27 0.22 -10.11
N PHE A 59 14.73 0.28 -8.92
CA PHE A 59 13.72 -0.67 -8.44
C PHE A 59 12.51 0.11 -7.93
N ASN A 60 11.34 -0.17 -8.49
CA ASN A 60 10.10 0.58 -8.24
C ASN A 60 10.28 2.11 -8.40
N GLY A 61 11.09 2.52 -9.40
CA GLY A 61 11.38 3.94 -9.67
C GLY A 61 12.43 4.57 -8.76
N VAL A 62 12.96 3.85 -7.77
CA VAL A 62 14.03 4.34 -6.87
C VAL A 62 15.39 3.91 -7.43
N LEU A 63 16.30 4.85 -7.60
CA LEU A 63 17.67 4.58 -8.03
C LEU A 63 18.43 3.87 -6.90
N LEU A 64 18.80 2.61 -7.13
CA LEU A 64 19.56 1.80 -6.18
C LEU A 64 21.06 1.91 -6.38
N ALA A 65 21.49 1.89 -7.63
CA ALA A 65 22.90 1.96 -7.97
C ALA A 65 23.13 2.65 -9.31
N SER A 66 24.33 3.23 -9.45
CA SER A 66 24.85 3.74 -10.72
C SER A 66 26.35 3.45 -10.77
N ALA A 67 26.82 2.89 -11.88
CA ALA A 67 28.22 2.55 -12.08
C ALA A 67 28.63 2.82 -13.53
N GLU A 68 29.89 3.17 -13.76
CA GLU A 68 30.47 3.16 -15.11
C GLU A 68 30.73 1.72 -15.58
N ALA A 69 30.55 1.46 -16.85
CA ALA A 69 30.91 0.19 -17.45
C ALA A 69 32.38 -0.14 -17.26
N GLU A 70 32.73 -1.37 -16.94
CA GLU A 70 34.09 -1.85 -16.80
C GLU A 70 34.82 -1.85 -18.16
N GLU A 71 36.15 -1.81 -18.13
CA GLU A 71 36.99 -1.74 -19.35
C GLU A 71 36.91 -3.00 -20.22
N ASP A 72 36.64 -4.16 -19.61
CA ASP A 72 36.45 -5.43 -20.32
C ASP A 72 35.05 -5.57 -20.94
N GLY A 73 34.23 -4.55 -20.82
CA GLY A 73 32.87 -4.51 -21.35
C GLY A 73 31.85 -5.36 -20.55
N ARG A 74 32.25 -5.87 -19.39
CA ARG A 74 31.35 -6.68 -18.54
C ARG A 74 31.33 -6.15 -17.11
N THR A 75 30.19 -5.64 -16.69
CA THR A 75 30.01 -5.01 -15.38
C THR A 75 29.05 -5.81 -14.53
N GLN A 76 29.48 -6.14 -13.32
CA GLN A 76 28.62 -6.75 -12.31
C GLN A 76 28.24 -5.69 -11.27
N ILE A 77 26.95 -5.55 -11.02
CA ILE A 77 26.40 -4.63 -10.02
C ILE A 77 25.66 -5.46 -8.98
N ALA A 78 26.15 -5.46 -7.75
CA ALA A 78 25.48 -6.04 -6.62
C ALA A 78 24.92 -4.92 -5.74
N VAL A 79 23.65 -5.02 -5.36
CA VAL A 79 22.95 -4.00 -4.56
C VAL A 79 21.97 -4.65 -3.60
N ASP A 80 21.97 -4.19 -2.35
CA ASP A 80 20.99 -4.58 -1.35
C ASP A 80 19.70 -3.77 -1.55
N LEU A 81 18.56 -4.43 -1.34
CA LEU A 81 17.26 -3.79 -1.45
C LEU A 81 16.88 -3.19 -0.09
N PRO A 82 16.61 -1.87 -0.01
CA PRO A 82 16.11 -1.26 1.22
C PRO A 82 14.78 -1.89 1.68
N GLU A 83 14.60 -2.00 2.99
CA GLU A 83 13.35 -2.48 3.56
C GLU A 83 12.17 -1.59 3.17
N GLY A 84 11.03 -2.21 2.86
CA GLY A 84 9.80 -1.51 2.47
C GLY A 84 9.79 -0.98 1.03
N LEU A 85 10.81 -1.27 0.23
CA LEU A 85 10.82 -0.88 -1.19
C LEU A 85 10.11 -1.90 -2.09
N ALA A 86 10.03 -3.17 -1.67
CA ALA A 86 9.30 -4.21 -2.39
C ALA A 86 7.79 -4.01 -2.29
N ASN A 87 7.09 -4.33 -3.38
CA ASN A 87 5.64 -4.32 -3.53
C ASN A 87 5.13 -5.68 -4.01
N THR A 88 3.82 -5.84 -4.12
CA THR A 88 3.22 -7.06 -4.72
C THR A 88 3.57 -7.21 -6.21
N LEU A 89 3.80 -6.12 -6.91
CA LEU A 89 4.32 -6.09 -8.27
C LEU A 89 5.51 -5.15 -8.32
N ASN A 90 6.71 -5.69 -8.51
CA ASN A 90 7.92 -4.90 -8.58
C ASN A 90 8.37 -4.71 -10.02
N ASN A 91 8.99 -3.59 -10.29
CA ASN A 91 9.61 -3.28 -11.56
C ASN A 91 11.11 -3.00 -11.36
N LEU A 92 11.93 -3.84 -11.98
CA LEU A 92 13.36 -3.61 -12.08
C LEU A 92 13.64 -2.95 -13.44
N GLU A 93 14.21 -1.76 -13.43
CA GLU A 93 14.71 -1.07 -14.61
C GLU A 93 16.24 -1.04 -14.58
N VAL A 94 16.85 -1.54 -15.63
CA VAL A 94 18.29 -1.42 -15.87
C VAL A 94 18.49 -0.58 -17.11
N SER A 95 19.21 0.52 -17.01
CA SER A 95 19.50 1.38 -18.16
C SER A 95 20.99 1.58 -18.35
N VAL A 96 21.41 1.60 -19.60
CA VAL A 96 22.77 1.94 -20.03
C VAL A 96 22.70 3.23 -20.82
N VAL A 97 23.39 4.26 -20.32
CA VAL A 97 23.42 5.59 -20.94
C VAL A 97 24.83 5.86 -21.41
N ARG A 98 24.98 6.16 -22.70
CA ARG A 98 26.22 6.59 -23.26
C ARG A 98 26.39 8.09 -23.06
N GLN A 99 27.59 8.46 -22.65
CA GLN A 99 27.97 9.88 -22.61
C GLN A 99 28.39 10.32 -24.01
N ALA A 100 27.74 11.33 -24.55
CA ALA A 100 28.16 11.91 -25.82
C ALA A 100 29.56 12.50 -25.67
N ALA A 101 30.46 12.14 -26.58
CA ALA A 101 31.77 12.81 -26.68
C ALA A 101 31.52 14.30 -26.92
N GLY A 102 32.02 15.14 -26.03
CA GLY A 102 31.75 16.58 -26.07
C GLY A 102 32.28 17.22 -27.36
N GLY A 103 31.42 17.99 -28.03
CA GLY A 103 31.83 19.10 -28.88
C GLY A 103 31.80 18.93 -30.40
N ASP A 104 31.47 17.80 -30.98
CA ASP A 104 31.33 17.68 -32.42
C ASP A 104 29.89 17.50 -32.88
N CYS A 105 29.30 18.55 -33.43
CA CYS A 105 27.95 18.52 -34.03
C CYS A 105 27.79 17.57 -35.23
N LYS A 106 28.87 16.93 -35.67
CA LYS A 106 28.87 15.97 -36.79
C LYS A 106 28.88 14.51 -36.34
N TYR A 107 28.90 14.25 -35.04
CA TYR A 107 28.87 12.88 -34.54
C TYR A 107 27.48 12.26 -34.77
N VAL A 108 27.45 11.22 -35.58
CA VAL A 108 26.29 10.36 -35.75
C VAL A 108 26.47 9.20 -34.80
N PRO A 109 25.62 9.06 -33.77
CA PRO A 109 25.74 7.96 -32.82
C PRO A 109 25.64 6.63 -33.56
N GLN A 110 26.65 5.80 -33.46
CA GLN A 110 26.60 4.42 -33.92
C GLN A 110 26.00 3.57 -32.84
N GLY A 111 25.14 2.62 -33.20
CA GLY A 111 24.58 1.65 -32.24
C GLY A 111 25.66 0.65 -31.81
N TYR A 112 25.84 0.51 -30.51
CA TYR A 112 26.71 -0.51 -29.90
C TYR A 112 25.88 -1.56 -29.18
N PRO A 113 26.23 -2.84 -29.24
CA PRO A 113 25.52 -3.87 -28.54
C PRO A 113 25.71 -3.72 -27.05
N ALA A 114 24.59 -3.77 -26.33
CA ALA A 114 24.55 -3.95 -24.88
C ALA A 114 23.53 -5.00 -24.51
N GLN A 115 23.71 -5.67 -23.39
CA GLN A 115 22.89 -6.79 -22.97
C GLN A 115 22.83 -6.90 -21.46
N LEU A 116 21.63 -7.07 -20.93
CA LEU A 116 21.43 -7.57 -19.58
C LEU A 116 21.56 -9.09 -19.60
N LEU A 117 22.63 -9.61 -18.99
CA LEU A 117 22.98 -11.03 -19.13
C LEU A 117 22.02 -11.94 -18.36
N PRO A 118 21.75 -13.16 -18.86
CA PRO A 118 20.90 -14.16 -18.18
C PRO A 118 21.43 -14.61 -16.81
N SER A 119 22.71 -14.35 -16.51
CA SER A 119 23.31 -14.62 -15.19
C SER A 119 22.83 -13.65 -14.10
N SER A 120 22.18 -12.57 -14.49
CA SER A 120 21.56 -11.64 -13.54
C SER A 120 20.50 -12.33 -12.70
N ARG A 121 20.49 -12.03 -11.40
CA ARG A 121 19.60 -12.71 -10.45
C ARG A 121 19.10 -11.79 -9.37
N ILE A 122 17.97 -12.20 -8.78
CA ILE A 122 17.42 -11.64 -7.57
C ILE A 122 18.05 -12.41 -6.40
N GLU A 123 18.50 -11.70 -5.39
CA GLU A 123 18.98 -12.29 -4.14
C GLU A 123 17.78 -12.44 -3.20
N LEU A 124 17.66 -13.64 -2.62
CA LEU A 124 16.56 -13.99 -1.73
C LEU A 124 17.09 -14.29 -0.34
N GLY A 125 16.51 -13.64 0.66
CA GLY A 125 16.71 -13.95 2.07
C GLY A 125 15.52 -14.66 2.69
N GLU A 126 15.63 -15.04 3.95
CA GLU A 126 14.49 -15.57 4.70
C GLU A 126 13.46 -14.46 4.93
N ALA A 127 12.20 -14.76 4.68
CA ALA A 127 11.10 -13.90 5.08
C ALA A 127 10.88 -14.04 6.58
N GLY A 128 10.90 -12.92 7.30
CA GLY A 128 10.44 -12.88 8.68
C GLY A 128 8.90 -12.94 8.77
N SER A 129 8.37 -12.58 9.95
CA SER A 129 6.93 -12.30 10.05
C SER A 129 6.57 -11.14 9.12
N PRO A 130 5.50 -11.26 8.32
CA PRO A 130 5.11 -10.20 7.41
C PRO A 130 4.76 -8.94 8.18
N GLN A 131 5.33 -7.83 7.79
CA GLN A 131 5.07 -6.51 8.35
C GLN A 131 4.23 -5.66 7.41
N ASP A 132 4.18 -6.03 6.15
CA ASP A 132 3.53 -5.31 5.06
C ASP A 132 2.72 -6.29 4.18
N PHE A 133 1.72 -5.80 3.47
CA PHE A 133 0.95 -6.61 2.53
C PHE A 133 1.81 -7.17 1.39
N SER A 134 2.90 -6.48 1.04
CA SER A 134 3.87 -6.96 0.06
C SER A 134 4.61 -8.23 0.50
N ASP A 135 4.67 -8.51 1.81
CA ASP A 135 5.26 -9.72 2.36
C ASP A 135 4.30 -10.92 2.34
N LEU A 136 2.99 -10.68 2.19
CA LEU A 136 1.97 -11.73 2.22
C LEU A 136 2.20 -12.86 1.22
N PRO A 137 2.63 -12.61 -0.03
CA PRO A 137 2.89 -13.69 -0.97
C PRO A 137 3.90 -14.70 -0.44
N SER A 138 4.94 -14.27 0.28
CA SER A 138 5.95 -15.16 0.87
C SER A 138 5.35 -16.13 1.89
N VAL A 139 4.30 -15.69 2.58
CA VAL A 139 3.62 -16.47 3.62
C VAL A 139 2.51 -17.33 3.01
N LEU A 140 1.68 -16.74 2.15
CA LEU A 140 0.53 -17.42 1.54
C LEU A 140 0.95 -18.51 0.55
N ASN A 141 2.08 -18.33 -0.16
CA ASN A 141 2.61 -19.35 -1.08
C ASN A 141 3.01 -20.65 -0.36
N GLY A 142 3.29 -20.61 0.95
CA GLY A 142 3.53 -21.79 1.77
C GLY A 142 2.26 -22.59 2.16
N GLY A 143 1.09 -22.03 1.85
CA GLY A 143 -0.20 -22.55 2.24
C GLY A 143 -0.81 -21.79 3.41
N PHE A 144 -2.14 -21.68 3.40
CA PHE A 144 -2.89 -20.94 4.42
C PHE A 144 -4.28 -21.53 4.62
N THR A 145 -4.92 -21.14 5.71
CA THR A 145 -6.32 -21.48 5.98
C THR A 145 -7.18 -20.23 5.99
N VAL A 146 -8.26 -20.25 5.22
CA VAL A 146 -9.30 -19.22 5.28
C VAL A 146 -10.33 -19.64 6.32
N VAL A 147 -10.49 -18.79 7.34
CA VAL A 147 -11.53 -18.95 8.36
C VAL A 147 -12.60 -17.90 8.10
N MET A 148 -13.82 -18.33 7.85
CA MET A 148 -14.92 -17.45 7.46
C MET A 148 -16.26 -17.87 8.09
N PRO A 149 -17.24 -16.97 8.27
CA PRO A 149 -18.51 -17.31 8.90
C PRO A 149 -19.40 -18.18 8.01
N ASP A 150 -19.29 -18.03 6.69
CA ASP A 150 -20.14 -18.73 5.71
C ASP A 150 -19.47 -18.86 4.34
N ALA A 151 -20.06 -19.67 3.47
CA ALA A 151 -19.56 -19.90 2.12
C ALA A 151 -19.76 -18.69 1.18
N ALA A 152 -20.63 -17.73 1.50
CA ALA A 152 -20.83 -16.55 0.67
C ALA A 152 -19.60 -15.64 0.68
N SER A 153 -18.80 -15.71 1.75
CA SER A 153 -17.54 -14.97 1.89
C SER A 153 -16.41 -15.49 0.99
N LEU A 154 -16.57 -16.69 0.39
CA LEU A 154 -15.48 -17.32 -0.38
C LEU A 154 -15.10 -16.54 -1.63
N ALA A 155 -16.08 -16.10 -2.43
CA ALA A 155 -15.79 -15.37 -3.67
C ALA A 155 -15.11 -14.00 -3.43
N PRO A 156 -15.58 -13.15 -2.49
CA PRO A 156 -14.89 -11.92 -2.13
C PRO A 156 -13.46 -12.15 -1.62
N VAL A 157 -13.27 -13.15 -0.76
CA VAL A 157 -11.93 -13.49 -0.24
C VAL A 157 -11.01 -13.95 -1.35
N ALA A 158 -11.48 -14.85 -2.24
CA ALA A 158 -10.70 -15.31 -3.37
C ALA A 158 -10.29 -14.16 -4.30
N ALA A 159 -11.20 -13.22 -4.57
CA ALA A 159 -10.88 -12.03 -5.37
C ALA A 159 -9.77 -11.17 -4.74
N LEU A 160 -9.83 -10.96 -3.42
CA LEU A 160 -8.83 -10.18 -2.70
C LEU A 160 -7.46 -10.89 -2.62
N LEU A 161 -7.47 -12.22 -2.47
CA LEU A 161 -6.24 -13.01 -2.33
C LEU A 161 -5.58 -13.40 -3.66
N ASN A 162 -6.33 -13.38 -4.76
CA ASN A 162 -5.81 -13.79 -6.07
C ASN A 162 -4.52 -13.04 -6.50
N PRO A 163 -4.38 -11.73 -6.25
CA PRO A 163 -3.12 -11.02 -6.54
C PRO A 163 -1.98 -11.35 -5.56
N LEU A 164 -2.28 -11.97 -4.41
CA LEU A 164 -1.34 -12.17 -3.30
C LEU A 164 -0.83 -13.61 -3.19
N ALA A 165 -1.53 -14.57 -3.78
CA ALA A 165 -1.20 -15.99 -3.67
C ALA A 165 -0.94 -16.61 -5.04
N SER A 166 0.17 -17.33 -5.18
CA SER A 166 0.50 -18.07 -6.42
C SER A 166 -0.41 -19.27 -6.68
N GLY A 167 -1.14 -19.74 -5.65
CA GLY A 167 -1.94 -20.95 -5.72
C GLY A 167 -1.14 -22.27 -5.64
N GLU A 168 0.16 -22.22 -5.40
CA GLU A 168 1.01 -23.43 -5.29
C GLU A 168 0.88 -24.12 -3.94
N GLY A 169 0.64 -23.36 -2.86
CA GLY A 169 0.46 -23.89 -1.52
C GLY A 169 -0.94 -24.44 -1.26
N PRO A 170 -1.09 -25.35 -0.28
CA PRO A 170 -2.39 -25.89 0.10
C PRO A 170 -3.28 -24.80 0.72
N VAL A 171 -4.53 -24.71 0.25
CA VAL A 171 -5.53 -23.78 0.79
C VAL A 171 -6.57 -24.57 1.56
N GLY A 172 -6.64 -24.36 2.88
CA GLY A 172 -7.70 -24.88 3.75
C GLY A 172 -8.85 -23.89 3.89
N VAL A 173 -10.06 -24.40 4.11
CA VAL A 173 -11.24 -23.59 4.47
C VAL A 173 -11.82 -24.12 5.76
N SER A 174 -12.13 -23.22 6.69
CA SER A 174 -12.78 -23.51 7.95
C SER A 174 -13.92 -22.51 8.19
N PHE A 175 -15.06 -22.97 8.72
CA PHE A 175 -16.19 -22.08 9.00
C PHE A 175 -16.25 -21.60 10.44
N ASP A 176 -15.61 -22.28 11.39
CA ASP A 176 -15.77 -21.95 12.82
C ASP A 176 -14.46 -22.04 13.61
N ALA A 177 -13.49 -22.81 13.17
CA ALA A 177 -12.32 -23.11 13.98
C ALA A 177 -11.04 -22.49 13.41
N MET A 178 -10.35 -21.75 14.27
CA MET A 178 -8.99 -21.29 13.97
C MET A 178 -8.02 -22.50 13.94
N PRO A 179 -7.20 -22.67 12.88
CA PRO A 179 -6.21 -23.72 12.84
C PRO A 179 -5.15 -23.49 13.93
N ALA A 180 -4.52 -24.58 14.40
CA ALA A 180 -3.48 -24.47 15.43
C ALA A 180 -2.20 -23.80 14.90
N ASN A 181 -1.86 -24.04 13.63
CA ASN A 181 -0.61 -23.59 13.00
C ASN A 181 -0.86 -23.07 11.58
N GLY A 182 0.13 -22.35 11.03
CA GLY A 182 0.13 -21.84 9.66
C GLY A 182 -0.45 -20.43 9.53
N ALA A 183 -0.33 -19.88 8.34
CA ALA A 183 -0.90 -18.60 8.00
C ALA A 183 -2.44 -18.68 7.96
N VAL A 184 -3.09 -17.61 8.39
CA VAL A 184 -4.55 -17.53 8.46
C VAL A 184 -5.05 -16.28 7.77
N VAL A 185 -6.07 -16.45 6.94
CA VAL A 185 -6.94 -15.37 6.49
C VAL A 185 -8.24 -15.50 7.25
N TYR A 186 -8.53 -14.54 8.11
CA TYR A 186 -9.69 -14.56 8.98
C TYR A 186 -10.73 -13.52 8.54
N VAL A 187 -11.95 -13.94 8.30
CA VAL A 187 -13.07 -13.08 7.93
C VAL A 187 -14.04 -13.01 9.10
N GLY A 188 -14.24 -11.83 9.66
CA GLY A 188 -15.13 -11.65 10.79
C GLY A 188 -15.31 -10.20 11.17
N ALA A 189 -16.45 -9.87 11.80
CA ALA A 189 -16.77 -8.53 12.28
C ALA A 189 -15.79 -8.08 13.38
N ASP A 190 -15.39 -9.02 14.23
CA ASP A 190 -14.45 -8.79 15.33
C ASP A 190 -13.10 -9.40 15.00
N ALA A 191 -12.02 -8.81 15.53
CA ALA A 191 -10.68 -9.37 15.41
C ALA A 191 -10.58 -10.75 16.08
N PRO A 192 -9.71 -11.65 15.57
CA PRO A 192 -9.49 -12.94 16.19
C PRO A 192 -9.08 -12.80 17.65
N ALA A 193 -9.59 -13.65 18.52
CA ALA A 193 -9.25 -13.61 19.94
C ALA A 193 -7.74 -13.78 20.17
N GLY A 194 -7.16 -12.89 20.98
CA GLY A 194 -5.71 -12.88 21.25
C GLY A 194 -4.85 -12.17 20.21
N SER A 195 -5.45 -11.44 19.27
CA SER A 195 -4.77 -10.47 18.41
C SER A 195 -5.08 -9.04 18.85
N GLU A 196 -4.18 -8.12 18.55
CA GLU A 196 -4.38 -6.69 18.78
C GLU A 196 -4.61 -5.98 17.45
N PRO A 197 -5.85 -5.54 17.17
CA PRO A 197 -6.14 -4.81 15.94
C PRO A 197 -5.52 -3.41 16.00
N LYS A 198 -4.89 -3.00 14.89
CA LYS A 198 -4.29 -1.69 14.72
C LYS A 198 -5.36 -0.60 14.64
N VAL A 199 -6.44 -0.89 13.95
CA VAL A 199 -7.65 -0.07 13.91
C VAL A 199 -8.79 -0.80 14.62
N ARG A 200 -9.41 -0.10 15.59
CA ARG A 200 -10.52 -0.63 16.41
C ARG A 200 -11.85 -0.11 15.88
N PHE A 201 -12.85 -0.96 15.87
CA PHE A 201 -14.18 -0.65 15.33
C PHE A 201 -15.26 -0.54 16.40
N THR A 202 -14.91 -0.06 17.57
CA THR A 202 -15.84 0.01 18.71
C THR A 202 -16.89 1.13 18.59
N GLN A 203 -16.74 2.05 17.64
CA GLN A 203 -17.54 3.29 17.63
C GLN A 203 -18.04 3.77 16.26
N GLY A 204 -18.13 2.95 15.27
CA GLY A 204 -18.81 3.30 14.01
C GLY A 204 -18.22 4.45 13.17
N ALA A 205 -17.25 5.20 13.69
CA ALA A 205 -16.59 6.30 12.98
C ALA A 205 -15.08 6.25 13.19
N ILE A 206 -14.33 6.70 12.19
CA ILE A 206 -12.86 6.86 12.25
C ILE A 206 -12.48 8.13 11.51
N GLU A 207 -11.52 8.86 12.07
CA GLU A 207 -10.83 9.97 11.43
C GLU A 207 -9.33 9.67 11.43
N ILE A 208 -8.71 9.73 10.27
CA ILE A 208 -7.26 9.62 10.11
C ILE A 208 -6.74 10.95 9.60
N SER A 209 -5.83 11.54 10.38
CA SER A 209 -5.22 12.83 10.05
C SER A 209 -3.72 12.65 9.81
N GLY A 210 -3.16 13.42 8.89
CA GLY A 210 -1.74 13.49 8.62
C GLY A 210 -0.98 14.42 9.58
N GLU A 211 0.32 14.57 9.33
CA GLU A 211 1.25 15.33 10.17
C GLU A 211 0.83 16.79 10.38
N ASN A 212 0.29 17.41 9.35
CA ASN A 212 -0.15 18.81 9.40
C ASN A 212 -1.59 18.97 9.90
N GLY A 213 -2.21 17.88 10.38
CA GLY A 213 -3.59 17.85 10.83
C GLY A 213 -4.63 17.88 9.69
N GLU A 214 -4.19 17.65 8.46
CA GLU A 214 -5.11 17.43 7.34
C GLU A 214 -5.85 16.11 7.52
N THR A 215 -7.14 16.09 7.25
CA THR A 215 -7.95 14.88 7.29
C THR A 215 -7.67 14.04 6.04
N ILE A 216 -7.06 12.86 6.23
CA ILE A 216 -6.79 11.90 5.17
C ILE A 216 -8.01 11.01 4.94
N LEU A 217 -8.61 10.52 6.01
CA LEU A 217 -9.81 9.69 5.98
C LEU A 217 -10.75 10.16 7.09
N ASP A 218 -11.98 10.47 6.73
CA ASP A 218 -13.09 10.74 7.65
C ASP A 218 -14.30 9.95 7.19
N ARG A 219 -14.73 9.02 8.02
CA ARG A 219 -15.88 8.14 7.74
C ARG A 219 -16.78 8.05 8.97
N ASP A 220 -17.98 8.55 8.81
CA ASP A 220 -19.05 8.44 9.82
C ASP A 220 -19.65 7.03 9.91
N ALA A 221 -19.46 6.23 8.87
CA ALA A 221 -20.02 4.88 8.76
C ALA A 221 -18.92 3.89 8.33
N ILE A 222 -17.97 3.64 9.23
CA ILE A 222 -16.87 2.70 8.99
C ILE A 222 -17.39 1.27 8.75
N ASP A 223 -18.60 0.95 9.21
CA ASP A 223 -19.24 -0.34 8.98
C ASP A 223 -19.54 -0.60 7.50
N ALA A 224 -19.60 0.45 6.68
CA ALA A 224 -19.75 0.33 5.23
C ALA A 224 -18.46 -0.13 4.53
N LEU A 225 -17.30 0.17 5.10
CA LEU A 225 -16.01 -0.14 4.50
C LEU A 225 -15.55 -1.55 4.89
N THR A 226 -15.07 -2.29 3.90
CA THR A 226 -14.29 -3.50 4.15
C THR A 226 -12.89 -3.07 4.62
N THR A 227 -12.43 -3.64 5.74
CA THR A 227 -11.11 -3.31 6.27
C THR A 227 -10.25 -4.56 6.30
N VAL A 228 -8.99 -4.40 5.90
CA VAL A 228 -8.01 -5.47 5.92
C VAL A 228 -6.87 -5.05 6.83
N GLN A 229 -6.51 -5.91 7.78
CA GLN A 229 -5.40 -5.66 8.70
C GLN A 229 -4.50 -6.89 8.81
N LEU A 230 -3.21 -6.64 8.77
CA LEU A 230 -2.21 -7.65 9.04
C LEU A 230 -1.93 -7.65 10.54
N LEU A 231 -2.26 -8.74 11.21
CA LEU A 231 -2.17 -8.91 12.66
C LEU A 231 -1.19 -10.02 13.01
N GLU A 232 -0.69 -9.98 14.22
CA GLU A 232 -0.01 -11.10 14.85
C GLU A 232 -0.90 -11.73 15.91
N GLN A 233 -0.98 -13.06 15.91
CA GLN A 233 -1.69 -13.84 16.93
C GLN A 233 -0.81 -15.01 17.39
N ASN A 234 -0.33 -14.97 18.61
CA ASN A 234 0.51 -16.01 19.19
C ASN A 234 1.74 -16.38 18.31
N GLY A 235 2.42 -15.38 17.74
CA GLY A 235 3.61 -15.57 16.90
C GLY A 235 3.32 -16.02 15.46
N ARG A 236 2.07 -15.99 15.01
CA ARG A 236 1.68 -16.25 13.63
C ARG A 236 1.01 -15.05 13.00
N SER A 237 1.14 -14.97 11.69
CA SER A 237 0.50 -13.90 10.91
C SER A 237 -0.95 -14.24 10.61
N VAL A 238 -1.83 -13.27 10.81
CA VAL A 238 -3.24 -13.33 10.50
C VAL A 238 -3.61 -12.14 9.63
N LEU A 239 -4.12 -12.40 8.44
CA LEU A 239 -4.78 -11.38 7.62
C LEU A 239 -6.24 -11.31 8.04
N TRP A 240 -6.59 -10.28 8.79
CA TRP A 240 -7.97 -10.08 9.20
C TRP A 240 -8.72 -9.21 8.19
N ILE A 241 -9.79 -9.75 7.64
CA ILE A 241 -10.73 -9.06 6.75
C ILE A 241 -12.00 -8.82 7.55
N ARG A 242 -12.29 -7.57 7.84
CA ARG A 242 -13.58 -7.16 8.41
C ARG A 242 -14.51 -6.77 7.26
N PRO A 243 -15.59 -7.54 7.01
CA PRO A 243 -16.51 -7.26 5.92
C PRO A 243 -17.25 -5.95 6.14
N GLY A 244 -17.26 -5.07 5.15
CA GLY A 244 -18.19 -3.94 5.05
C GLY A 244 -19.44 -4.31 4.24
N SER A 245 -20.33 -3.33 4.03
CA SER A 245 -21.57 -3.54 3.25
C SER A 245 -21.29 -3.95 1.79
N ASP A 246 -20.17 -3.51 1.24
CA ASP A 246 -19.80 -3.76 -0.15
C ASP A 246 -18.90 -5.00 -0.33
N PHE A 247 -18.62 -5.74 0.76
CA PHE A 247 -17.72 -6.88 0.71
C PHE A 247 -18.13 -7.92 -0.35
N ALA A 248 -19.42 -8.20 -0.46
CA ALA A 248 -19.94 -9.16 -1.43
C ALA A 248 -19.65 -8.76 -2.88
N THR A 249 -19.55 -7.47 -3.18
CA THR A 249 -19.29 -6.97 -4.54
C THR A 249 -17.89 -7.27 -5.03
N LEU A 250 -16.91 -7.45 -4.12
CA LEU A 250 -15.54 -7.83 -4.45
C LEU A 250 -15.48 -9.14 -5.24
N GLY A 251 -16.36 -10.10 -4.92
CA GLY A 251 -16.40 -11.39 -5.59
C GLY A 251 -16.85 -11.36 -7.06
N SER A 252 -17.44 -10.26 -7.51
CA SER A 252 -17.87 -10.04 -8.89
C SER A 252 -17.05 -9.00 -9.64
N SER A 253 -16.04 -8.42 -9.01
CA SER A 253 -15.18 -7.41 -9.62
C SER A 253 -14.32 -8.00 -10.73
N ALA A 254 -14.27 -7.31 -11.87
CA ALA A 254 -13.36 -7.65 -12.97
C ALA A 254 -11.91 -7.27 -12.67
N SER A 255 -11.69 -6.34 -11.74
CA SER A 255 -10.38 -5.89 -11.28
C SER A 255 -10.40 -5.88 -9.75
N PRO A 256 -10.01 -6.98 -9.10
CA PRO A 256 -10.00 -7.03 -7.64
C PRO A 256 -8.99 -6.02 -7.08
N PRO A 257 -9.24 -5.47 -5.89
CA PRO A 257 -8.34 -4.52 -5.27
C PRO A 257 -6.99 -5.18 -4.96
N ALA A 258 -5.91 -4.47 -5.24
CA ALA A 258 -4.55 -4.93 -4.95
C ALA A 258 -4.06 -4.33 -3.63
N LEU A 259 -3.78 -5.19 -2.66
CA LEU A 259 -3.10 -4.81 -1.43
C LEU A 259 -1.59 -4.74 -1.69
N GLY A 260 -1.11 -3.61 -2.15
CA GLY A 260 0.29 -3.45 -2.56
C GLY A 260 1.20 -2.89 -1.48
N TYR A 261 0.65 -2.22 -0.47
CA TYR A 261 1.38 -1.48 0.54
C TYR A 261 0.62 -1.42 1.87
N GLY A 262 1.38 -1.32 2.97
CA GLY A 262 0.85 -1.11 4.29
C GLY A 262 0.48 -2.39 5.03
N ASN A 263 -0.03 -2.24 6.24
CA ASN A 263 -0.53 -3.33 7.07
C ASN A 263 -1.98 -3.10 7.54
N VAL A 264 -2.55 -1.97 7.13
CA VAL A 264 -3.98 -1.63 7.27
C VAL A 264 -4.47 -1.05 5.95
N ALA A 265 -5.61 -1.52 5.46
CA ALA A 265 -6.26 -0.98 4.27
C ALA A 265 -7.78 -0.87 4.46
N PHE A 266 -8.35 0.18 3.90
CA PHE A 266 -9.79 0.41 3.78
C PHE A 266 -10.17 0.27 2.31
N LEU A 267 -11.17 -0.56 2.04
CA LEU A 267 -11.66 -0.82 0.70
C LEU A 267 -13.03 -0.18 0.52
N ALA A 268 -13.19 0.54 -0.58
CA ALA A 268 -14.47 1.07 -1.03
C ALA A 268 -14.85 0.38 -2.34
N GLY A 269 -15.78 -0.57 -2.26
CA GLY A 269 -16.10 -1.42 -3.42
C GLY A 269 -14.90 -2.25 -3.86
N ASP A 270 -14.50 -2.08 -5.13
CA ASP A 270 -13.40 -2.80 -5.78
C ASP A 270 -12.06 -2.06 -5.75
N GLN A 271 -11.95 -0.98 -5.00
CA GLN A 271 -10.75 -0.16 -4.90
C GLN A 271 -10.23 -0.08 -3.47
N VAL A 272 -8.92 0.12 -3.33
CA VAL A 272 -8.32 0.52 -2.06
C VAL A 272 -8.53 2.02 -1.90
N ASP A 273 -9.38 2.40 -0.94
CA ASP A 273 -9.66 3.80 -0.62
C ASP A 273 -8.46 4.44 0.09
N PHE A 274 -7.90 3.72 1.03
CA PHE A 274 -6.74 4.15 1.78
C PHE A 274 -5.96 2.96 2.36
N ALA A 275 -4.63 2.97 2.26
CA ALA A 275 -3.75 2.01 2.92
C ALA A 275 -2.60 2.74 3.60
N PHE A 276 -2.16 2.24 4.74
CA PHE A 276 -1.05 2.79 5.50
C PHE A 276 -0.33 1.72 6.35
N HIS A 277 0.89 2.05 6.77
CA HIS A 277 1.69 1.21 7.65
C HIS A 277 1.78 1.86 9.03
N ASP A 278 1.02 1.35 10.00
CA ASP A 278 0.86 1.95 11.33
C ASP A 278 2.17 2.16 12.13
N GLU A 279 3.19 1.34 11.87
CA GLU A 279 4.49 1.44 12.55
C GLU A 279 5.46 2.39 11.87
N ARG A 280 5.34 2.59 10.56
CA ARG A 280 6.25 3.42 9.75
C ARG A 280 5.73 4.83 9.56
N GLU A 281 4.43 4.97 9.39
CA GLU A 281 3.77 6.26 9.21
C GLU A 281 3.36 6.86 10.56
N ARG A 282 4.35 7.14 11.41
CA ARG A 282 4.14 7.68 12.77
C ARG A 282 3.47 9.04 12.83
N LEU A 283 3.29 9.68 11.69
CA LEU A 283 2.67 11.00 11.54
C LEU A 283 1.17 10.90 11.27
N ILE A 284 0.63 9.69 11.20
CA ILE A 284 -0.81 9.45 11.09
C ILE A 284 -1.40 9.39 12.50
N ASP A 285 -2.36 10.27 12.77
CA ASP A 285 -3.14 10.29 14.02
C ASP A 285 -4.50 9.63 13.77
N ILE A 286 -4.76 8.52 14.45
CA ILE A 286 -6.01 7.79 14.34
C ILE A 286 -6.90 8.18 15.53
N ARG A 287 -7.99 8.85 15.23
CA ARG A 287 -8.99 9.27 16.21
C ARG A 287 -10.27 8.49 16.01
N TYR A 288 -10.85 8.11 17.13
CA TYR A 288 -12.19 7.55 17.17
C TYR A 288 -13.13 8.62 17.73
N PRO A 289 -13.82 9.40 16.87
CA PRO A 289 -14.75 10.40 17.34
C PRO A 289 -15.80 9.70 18.20
N GLU A 290 -15.79 9.96 19.50
CA GLU A 290 -16.88 9.50 20.36
C GLU A 290 -18.18 10.06 19.78
N GLU A 291 -19.24 9.27 19.75
CA GLU A 291 -20.60 9.74 19.44
C GLU A 291 -21.06 10.73 20.52
N ASN A 292 -20.40 11.86 20.61
CA ASN A 292 -20.89 12.97 21.39
C ASN A 292 -22.10 13.55 20.66
N THR A 293 -23.25 12.93 20.91
CA THR A 293 -24.57 13.35 20.42
C THR A 293 -24.78 14.86 20.58
N ILE A 294 -24.19 15.45 21.63
CA ILE A 294 -24.24 16.88 21.93
C ILE A 294 -23.35 17.69 20.96
N SER A 295 -22.15 17.22 20.65
CA SER A 295 -21.23 17.93 19.75
C SER A 295 -21.73 17.88 18.29
N LYS A 296 -22.17 16.71 17.81
CA LYS A 296 -22.79 16.57 16.48
C LYS A 296 -24.08 17.40 16.38
N PHE A 297 -24.90 17.43 17.45
CA PHE A 297 -26.09 18.27 17.52
C PHE A 297 -25.73 19.75 17.44
N LEU A 298 -24.75 20.22 18.21
CA LEU A 298 -24.29 21.60 18.20
C LEU A 298 -23.72 22.01 16.84
N GLN A 299 -22.96 21.13 16.18
CA GLN A 299 -22.34 21.41 14.88
C GLN A 299 -23.39 21.42 13.76
N ARG A 300 -24.32 20.46 13.77
CA ARG A 300 -25.40 20.35 12.77
C ARG A 300 -26.41 21.50 12.89
N TYR A 301 -26.68 21.99 14.12
CA TYR A 301 -27.63 23.05 14.39
C TYR A 301 -26.96 24.39 14.72
N ARG A 302 -25.64 24.53 14.50
CA ARG A 302 -24.89 25.73 14.84
C ARG A 302 -25.55 27.02 14.35
N LEU A 303 -25.97 27.08 13.10
CA LEU A 303 -26.64 28.27 12.52
C LEU A 303 -27.99 28.51 13.17
N TRP A 304 -28.76 27.47 13.45
CA TRP A 304 -30.05 27.58 14.13
C TRP A 304 -29.89 28.02 15.58
N LEU A 305 -28.88 27.50 16.27
CA LEU A 305 -28.60 27.88 17.66
C LEU A 305 -28.14 29.34 17.77
N ILE A 306 -27.33 29.79 16.86
CA ILE A 306 -26.96 31.22 16.76
C ILE A 306 -28.19 32.08 16.49
N GLY A 307 -29.05 31.71 15.55
CA GLY A 307 -30.28 32.39 15.24
C GLY A 307 -31.25 32.45 16.42
N LEU A 308 -31.41 31.33 17.12
CA LEU A 308 -32.24 31.25 18.33
C LEU A 308 -31.67 32.13 19.45
N GLY A 309 -30.36 32.11 19.65
CA GLY A 309 -29.68 32.97 20.63
C GLY A 309 -29.92 34.45 20.36
N TRP A 310 -29.76 34.88 19.10
CA TRP A 310 -30.06 36.26 18.69
C TRP A 310 -31.54 36.63 18.89
N LEU A 311 -32.48 35.73 18.59
CA LEU A 311 -33.90 35.94 18.80
C LEU A 311 -34.20 36.14 20.29
N LEU A 312 -33.64 35.30 21.18
CA LEU A 312 -33.85 35.43 22.62
C LEU A 312 -33.26 36.73 23.16
N VAL A 313 -32.06 37.13 22.72
CA VAL A 313 -31.45 38.43 23.11
C VAL A 313 -32.33 39.60 22.63
N THR A 314 -32.84 39.57 21.41
CA THR A 314 -33.70 40.61 20.85
C THR A 314 -35.03 40.69 21.62
N LEU A 315 -35.66 39.57 21.91
CA LEU A 315 -36.89 39.51 22.70
C LEU A 315 -36.68 40.01 24.13
N GLY A 316 -35.55 39.64 24.77
CA GLY A 316 -35.17 40.13 26.09
C GLY A 316 -34.96 41.65 26.09
N PHE A 317 -34.31 42.18 25.06
CA PHE A 317 -34.11 43.62 24.90
C PHE A 317 -35.42 44.39 24.71
N VAL A 318 -36.29 43.89 23.86
CA VAL A 318 -37.62 44.48 23.64
C VAL A 318 -38.48 44.47 24.91
N TYR A 319 -38.40 43.34 25.68
CA TYR A 319 -39.09 43.23 26.96
C TYR A 319 -38.57 44.25 27.99
N LEU A 320 -37.25 44.41 28.09
CA LEU A 320 -36.64 45.41 28.99
C LEU A 320 -37.02 46.83 28.58
N LEU A 321 -36.98 47.19 27.30
CA LEU A 321 -37.42 48.49 26.80
C LEU A 321 -38.89 48.76 27.17
N ARG A 322 -39.79 47.81 26.92
CA ARG A 322 -41.20 47.93 27.29
C ARG A 322 -41.38 48.15 28.80
N ARG A 323 -40.62 47.46 29.62
CA ARG A 323 -40.67 47.60 31.08
C ARG A 323 -40.20 48.96 31.54
N VAL A 324 -39.11 49.48 30.95
CA VAL A 324 -38.60 50.83 31.24
C VAL A 324 -39.59 51.92 30.83
N ILE A 325 -40.17 51.80 29.65
CA ILE A 325 -41.17 52.76 29.16
C ILE A 325 -42.46 52.73 30.05
N ALA A 326 -42.88 51.53 30.46
CA ALA A 326 -44.04 51.42 31.34
C ALA A 326 -43.77 51.99 32.73
N SER A 327 -42.53 51.82 33.25
CA SER A 327 -42.11 52.38 34.54
C SER A 327 -42.03 53.90 34.52
N ASN A 328 -41.63 54.51 33.40
CA ASN A 328 -41.59 55.99 33.28
C ASN A 328 -42.98 56.56 33.14
N LYS A 329 -43.95 55.89 32.54
CA LYS A 329 -45.34 56.32 32.39
C LYS A 329 -46.14 56.33 33.66
N SER A 330 -45.64 55.68 34.72
CA SER A 330 -46.28 55.62 36.07
C SER A 330 -45.77 56.65 37.02
N LYS A 331 -44.84 57.56 36.57
CA LYS A 331 -44.27 58.62 37.38
C LYS A 331 -44.74 60.04 37.01
N ASP A 332 -45.49 60.18 35.91
CA ASP A 332 -46.29 61.33 35.53
C ASP A 332 -47.77 61.07 35.92
#